data_e84e322fa30f32f6a408ab7865cb5d13
#
_entry.id   e84e322fa30f32f6a408ab7865cb5d13
#
_cell.length_a   1.000
_cell.length_b   1.000
_cell.length_c   1.000
_cell.angle_alpha   90.00
_cell.angle_beta   90.00
_cell.angle_gamma   90.00
#
_symmetry.space_group_name_H-M   'P 1'
#
loop_
_entity.id
_entity.type
_entity.pdbx_description
1 polymer ?
#
loop_
_entity_poly.entity_id
_entity_poly.type
_entity_poly.pdbx_seq_one_letter_code
_entity_poly.pdbx_strand_id
1 'polypeptide(L)'
;MPLSQGIIFGLIAMLSWGFSDFIVKMAIDRAGAYRTLFYSYLTGFIVSIIFFIIFPQFFRLTAFLVILFLIEAFLVLLGYIAFYRGIEVENISIVSPIVAGYPVVIILLSYFILREVFTLHQIIAFILMILGLVLVSIKKKAKIGDNKGVYMAITAMLAFGSAIFIFGYLIKATNWIFALVFGRILTMLLIFNYLKFRKIQLKVPKSILPFLIMVGILEIGGAISYSFGVNVSLVSLVSVISSLYPLILVMLAGIFLKERISNAQKLGIFTILLGLVLISL
;
A
#
# COMPACT_ATOMS: atom_id res chain seq x y z
N MET A 1 11.27 -20.47 11.16
CA MET A 1 10.50 -19.50 11.99
C MET A 1 10.42 -18.08 11.43
N PRO A 2 11.45 -17.41 10.89
CA PRO A 2 11.30 -16.02 10.40
C PRO A 2 10.34 -15.86 9.21
N LEU A 3 10.32 -16.83 8.28
CA LEU A 3 9.43 -16.77 7.11
C LEU A 3 7.94 -16.87 7.49
N SER A 4 7.59 -17.78 8.42
CA SER A 4 6.19 -17.94 8.88
C SER A 4 5.67 -16.69 9.58
N GLN A 5 6.49 -16.00 10.36
CA GLN A 5 6.11 -14.73 10.98
C GLN A 5 5.90 -13.64 9.92
N GLY A 6 6.79 -13.54 8.92
CA GLY A 6 6.64 -12.62 7.80
C GLY A 6 5.33 -12.84 7.03
N ILE A 7 4.96 -14.09 6.78
CA ILE A 7 3.69 -14.45 6.14
C ILE A 7 2.50 -13.99 6.98
N ILE A 8 2.50 -14.31 8.28
CA ILE A 8 1.38 -13.93 9.18
C ILE A 8 1.21 -12.41 9.23
N PHE A 9 2.28 -11.65 9.44
CA PHE A 9 2.19 -10.20 9.52
C PHE A 9 1.88 -9.56 8.15
N GLY A 10 2.36 -10.15 7.06
CA GLY A 10 1.96 -9.78 5.70
C GLY A 10 0.46 -9.97 5.46
N LEU A 11 -0.11 -11.10 5.90
CA LEU A 11 -1.55 -11.38 5.81
C LEU A 11 -2.39 -10.42 6.67
N ILE A 12 -1.94 -10.11 7.90
CA ILE A 12 -2.62 -9.12 8.75
C ILE A 12 -2.60 -7.74 8.07
N ALA A 13 -1.47 -7.32 7.49
CA ALA A 13 -1.37 -6.08 6.74
C ALA A 13 -2.29 -6.07 5.52
N MET A 14 -2.34 -7.17 4.75
CA MET A 14 -3.24 -7.38 3.62
C MET A 14 -4.72 -7.21 4.03
N LEU A 15 -5.13 -7.86 5.11
CA LEU A 15 -6.51 -7.74 5.63
C LEU A 15 -6.81 -6.30 6.05
N SER A 16 -5.94 -5.69 6.85
CA SER A 16 -6.12 -4.32 7.36
C SER A 16 -6.25 -3.31 6.23
N TRP A 17 -5.36 -3.35 5.23
CA TRP A 17 -5.42 -2.45 4.08
C TRP A 17 -6.60 -2.76 3.16
N GLY A 18 -6.97 -4.03 2.98
CA GLY A 18 -8.13 -4.41 2.19
C GLY A 18 -9.46 -3.91 2.79
N PHE A 19 -9.62 -4.03 4.12
CA PHE A 19 -10.76 -3.44 4.83
C PHE A 19 -10.73 -1.92 4.79
N SER A 20 -9.55 -1.30 4.96
CA SER A 20 -9.36 0.15 4.84
C SER A 20 -9.84 0.63 3.48
N ASP A 21 -9.37 0.03 2.38
CA ASP A 21 -9.71 0.44 1.02
C ASP A 21 -11.19 0.25 0.69
N PHE A 22 -11.83 -0.77 1.27
CA PHE A 22 -13.28 -0.94 1.13
C PHE A 22 -14.04 0.24 1.74
N ILE A 23 -13.62 0.72 2.93
CA ILE A 23 -14.23 1.88 3.59
C ILE A 23 -13.80 3.19 2.91
N VAL A 24 -12.56 3.30 2.41
CA VAL A 24 -12.06 4.45 1.64
C VAL A 24 -12.97 4.76 0.47
N LYS A 25 -13.41 3.75 -0.28
CA LYS A 25 -14.36 3.96 -1.39
C LYS A 25 -15.60 4.72 -0.95
N MET A 26 -16.19 4.35 0.19
CA MET A 26 -17.37 5.01 0.76
C MET A 26 -17.05 6.43 1.30
N ALA A 27 -15.84 6.62 1.81
CA ALA A 27 -15.38 7.91 2.33
C ALA A 27 -15.08 8.92 1.22
N ILE A 28 -14.45 8.48 0.11
CA ILE A 28 -14.15 9.33 -1.06
C ILE A 28 -15.42 9.89 -1.69
N ASP A 29 -16.47 9.08 -1.84
CA ASP A 29 -17.73 9.50 -2.43
C ASP A 29 -18.39 10.64 -1.63
N ARG A 30 -18.10 10.75 -0.34
CA ARG A 30 -18.70 11.73 0.57
C ARG A 30 -17.79 12.90 0.94
N ALA A 31 -16.50 12.67 1.09
CA ALA A 31 -15.52 13.66 1.52
C ALA A 31 -14.57 14.14 0.41
N GLY A 32 -14.45 13.37 -0.67
CA GLY A 32 -13.46 13.55 -1.72
C GLY A 32 -12.09 12.95 -1.36
N ALA A 33 -11.30 12.59 -2.37
CA ALA A 33 -10.06 11.84 -2.24
C ALA A 33 -9.02 12.55 -1.34
N TYR A 34 -8.79 13.85 -1.54
CA TYR A 34 -7.77 14.59 -0.79
C TYR A 34 -8.09 14.73 0.69
N ARG A 35 -9.37 14.93 1.05
CA ARG A 35 -9.78 15.00 2.45
C ARG A 35 -9.68 13.64 3.11
N THR A 36 -10.10 12.58 2.42
CA THR A 36 -9.96 11.20 2.90
C THR A 36 -8.47 10.87 3.16
N LEU A 37 -7.58 11.18 2.22
CA LEU A 37 -6.14 11.02 2.38
C LEU A 37 -5.62 11.77 3.61
N PHE A 38 -5.98 13.05 3.77
CA PHE A 38 -5.53 13.86 4.89
C PHE A 38 -5.94 13.27 6.24
N TYR A 39 -7.23 12.98 6.42
CA TYR A 39 -7.74 12.50 7.70
C TYR A 39 -7.27 11.09 8.04
N SER A 40 -7.12 10.19 7.06
CA SER A 40 -6.56 8.86 7.29
C SER A 40 -5.11 8.94 7.73
N TYR A 41 -4.29 9.76 7.06
CA TYR A 41 -2.90 9.97 7.45
C TYR A 41 -2.77 10.71 8.79
N LEU A 42 -3.62 11.68 9.09
CA LEU A 42 -3.66 12.36 10.39
C LEU A 42 -3.98 11.38 11.52
N THR A 43 -4.98 10.52 11.33
CA THR A 43 -5.32 9.48 12.31
C THR A 43 -4.15 8.52 12.50
N GLY A 44 -3.57 8.02 11.40
CA GLY A 44 -2.39 7.17 11.46
C GLY A 44 -1.19 7.84 12.14
N PHE A 45 -0.98 9.14 11.90
CA PHE A 45 0.05 9.94 12.58
C PHE A 45 -0.18 9.99 14.08
N ILE A 46 -1.40 10.32 14.53
CA ILE A 46 -1.74 10.38 15.96
C ILE A 46 -1.52 9.01 16.61
N VAL A 47 -2.03 7.94 16.00
CA VAL A 47 -1.84 6.57 16.53
C VAL A 47 -0.37 6.19 16.57
N SER A 48 0.43 6.53 15.55
CA SER A 48 1.87 6.22 15.54
C SER A 48 2.64 6.98 16.63
N ILE A 49 2.27 8.23 16.92
CA ILE A 49 2.86 8.99 18.03
C ILE A 49 2.49 8.38 19.38
N ILE A 50 1.23 8.00 19.59
CA ILE A 50 0.79 7.31 20.82
C ILE A 50 1.59 6.00 20.99
N PHE A 51 1.72 5.23 19.91
CA PHE A 51 2.49 3.99 19.92
C PHE A 51 3.98 4.21 20.27
N PHE A 52 4.58 5.28 19.75
CA PHE A 52 5.96 5.66 20.06
C PHE A 52 6.13 6.10 21.53
N ILE A 53 5.16 6.80 22.11
CA ILE A 53 5.19 7.20 23.52
C ILE A 53 5.15 5.98 24.43
N ILE A 54 4.35 4.95 24.08
CA ILE A 54 4.22 3.70 24.87
C ILE A 54 5.48 2.83 24.70
N PHE A 55 6.04 2.77 23.48
CA PHE A 55 7.20 1.95 23.15
C PHE A 55 8.31 2.82 22.54
N PRO A 56 8.97 3.68 23.31
CA PRO A 56 9.95 4.62 22.76
C PRO A 56 11.17 3.88 22.22
N GLN A 57 11.48 4.11 20.95
CA GLN A 57 12.67 3.59 20.30
C GLN A 57 13.36 4.73 19.56
N PHE A 58 14.51 5.15 20.08
CA PHE A 58 15.31 6.21 19.50
C PHE A 58 16.39 5.62 18.58
N PHE A 59 16.67 6.32 17.50
CA PHE A 59 17.71 5.94 16.57
C PHE A 59 18.51 7.21 16.15
N ARG A 60 19.83 7.09 16.08
CA ARG A 60 20.68 8.19 15.63
C ARG A 60 20.65 8.27 14.10
N LEU A 61 19.95 9.27 13.58
CA LEU A 61 19.86 9.50 12.15
C LEU A 61 21.19 9.99 11.56
N THR A 62 21.59 9.38 10.46
CA THR A 62 22.62 9.92 9.56
C THR A 62 21.98 10.77 8.49
N ALA A 63 22.73 11.68 7.86
CA ALA A 63 22.24 12.47 6.74
C ALA A 63 21.69 11.60 5.60
N PHE A 64 22.33 10.46 5.33
CA PHE A 64 21.89 9.49 4.34
C PHE A 64 20.48 8.95 4.65
N LEU A 65 20.22 8.53 5.89
CA LEU A 65 18.90 8.03 6.29
C LEU A 65 17.82 9.11 6.22
N VAL A 66 18.15 10.34 6.62
CA VAL A 66 17.20 11.47 6.47
C VAL A 66 16.82 11.70 5.01
N ILE A 67 17.80 11.66 4.10
CA ILE A 67 17.56 11.81 2.66
C ILE A 67 16.65 10.65 2.16
N LEU A 68 16.89 9.41 2.58
CA LEU A 68 16.07 8.28 2.20
C LEU A 68 14.63 8.41 2.71
N PHE A 69 14.41 8.86 3.94
CA PHE A 69 13.06 9.14 4.45
C PHE A 69 12.36 10.26 3.67
N LEU A 70 13.08 11.30 3.26
CA LEU A 70 12.53 12.38 2.43
C LEU A 70 12.15 11.86 1.03
N ILE A 71 13.00 11.03 0.44
CA ILE A 71 12.71 10.38 -0.87
C ILE A 71 11.49 9.47 -0.75
N GLU A 72 11.41 8.65 0.30
CA GLU A 72 10.26 7.77 0.55
C GLU A 72 8.97 8.59 0.66
N ALA A 73 8.94 9.61 1.51
CA ALA A 73 7.77 10.46 1.71
C ALA A 73 7.35 11.20 0.42
N PHE A 74 8.32 11.65 -0.39
CA PHE A 74 8.07 12.27 -1.69
C PHE A 74 7.48 11.27 -2.69
N LEU A 75 8.01 10.05 -2.74
CA LEU A 75 7.52 8.99 -3.62
C LEU A 75 6.10 8.55 -3.25
N VAL A 76 5.78 8.47 -1.96
CA VAL A 76 4.40 8.21 -1.51
C VAL A 76 3.45 9.31 -2.01
N LEU A 77 3.81 10.58 -1.83
CA LEU A 77 3.00 11.70 -2.32
C LEU A 77 2.86 11.69 -3.84
N LEU A 78 3.97 11.47 -4.58
CA LEU A 78 3.98 11.36 -6.04
C LEU A 78 3.08 10.21 -6.52
N GLY A 79 3.17 9.05 -5.88
CA GLY A 79 2.34 7.90 -6.17
C GLY A 79 0.86 8.20 -6.05
N TYR A 80 0.43 8.85 -4.96
CA TYR A 80 -0.96 9.25 -4.79
C TYR A 80 -1.42 10.30 -5.81
N ILE A 81 -0.60 11.30 -6.10
CA ILE A 81 -0.95 12.32 -7.12
C ILE A 81 -1.09 11.66 -8.50
N ALA A 82 -0.14 10.81 -8.89
CA ALA A 82 -0.16 10.13 -10.18
C ALA A 82 -1.35 9.16 -10.27
N PHE A 83 -1.64 8.40 -9.22
CA PHE A 83 -2.77 7.48 -9.16
C PHE A 83 -4.11 8.20 -9.33
N TYR A 84 -4.34 9.27 -8.54
CA TYR A 84 -5.60 10.01 -8.62
C TYR A 84 -5.79 10.71 -9.96
N ARG A 85 -4.72 11.34 -10.50
CA ARG A 85 -4.78 11.93 -11.84
C ARG A 85 -4.93 10.89 -12.94
N GLY A 86 -4.33 9.72 -12.77
CA GLY A 86 -4.54 8.59 -13.66
C GLY A 86 -6.03 8.21 -13.77
N ILE A 87 -6.71 8.13 -12.63
CA ILE A 87 -8.14 7.80 -12.57
C ILE A 87 -9.03 8.93 -13.13
N GLU A 88 -8.62 10.19 -13.00
CA GLU A 88 -9.36 11.33 -13.55
C GLU A 88 -9.37 11.36 -15.08
N VAL A 89 -8.28 10.92 -15.72
CA VAL A 89 -8.11 11.00 -17.19
C VAL A 89 -8.28 9.67 -17.90
N GLU A 90 -8.28 8.56 -17.18
CA GLU A 90 -8.40 7.22 -17.76
C GLU A 90 -9.30 6.32 -16.88
N ASN A 91 -9.79 5.25 -17.45
CA ASN A 91 -10.63 4.29 -16.76
C ASN A 91 -9.87 3.62 -15.59
N ILE A 92 -10.46 3.63 -14.40
CA ILE A 92 -9.92 2.94 -13.22
C ILE A 92 -9.63 1.46 -13.51
N SER A 93 -10.37 0.84 -14.43
CA SER A 93 -10.18 -0.54 -14.88
C SER A 93 -8.89 -0.77 -15.69
N ILE A 94 -8.21 0.31 -16.12
CA ILE A 94 -6.89 0.27 -16.75
C ILE A 94 -5.82 0.67 -15.74
N VAL A 95 -6.05 1.75 -15.01
CA VAL A 95 -5.09 2.30 -14.05
C VAL A 95 -4.81 1.33 -12.91
N SER A 96 -5.85 0.75 -12.30
CA SER A 96 -5.72 -0.11 -11.13
C SER A 96 -4.88 -1.39 -11.37
N PRO A 97 -5.06 -2.15 -12.47
CA PRO A 97 -4.20 -3.31 -12.77
C PRO A 97 -2.72 -2.95 -12.98
N ILE A 98 -2.44 -1.81 -13.62
CA ILE A 98 -1.06 -1.35 -13.82
C ILE A 98 -0.42 -1.03 -12.48
N VAL A 99 -1.09 -0.24 -11.65
CA VAL A 99 -0.58 0.11 -10.31
C VAL A 99 -0.41 -1.11 -9.43
N ALA A 100 -1.32 -2.09 -9.51
CA ALA A 100 -1.22 -3.37 -8.79
C ALA A 100 0.06 -4.17 -9.11
N GLY A 101 0.78 -3.80 -10.18
CA GLY A 101 2.09 -4.36 -10.53
C GLY A 101 3.26 -3.86 -9.66
N TYR A 102 3.06 -2.92 -8.73
CA TYR A 102 4.15 -2.36 -7.91
C TYR A 102 5.00 -3.39 -7.14
N PRO A 103 4.52 -4.58 -6.75
CA PRO A 103 5.36 -5.59 -6.09
C PRO A 103 6.53 -6.08 -6.95
N VAL A 104 6.38 -6.04 -8.28
CA VAL A 104 7.48 -6.35 -9.20
C VAL A 104 8.67 -5.42 -8.96
N VAL A 105 8.40 -4.13 -8.78
CA VAL A 105 9.44 -3.14 -8.48
C VAL A 105 10.14 -3.46 -7.15
N ILE A 106 9.36 -3.85 -6.13
CA ILE A 106 9.90 -4.20 -4.81
C ILE A 106 10.80 -5.43 -4.91
N ILE A 107 10.36 -6.50 -5.60
CA ILE A 107 11.14 -7.73 -5.75
C ILE A 107 12.46 -7.44 -6.47
N LEU A 108 12.41 -6.69 -7.57
CA LEU A 108 13.61 -6.34 -8.32
C LEU A 108 14.60 -5.53 -7.47
N LEU A 109 14.12 -4.49 -6.77
CA LEU A 109 14.96 -3.67 -5.90
C LEU A 109 15.50 -4.48 -4.71
N SER A 110 14.70 -5.37 -4.11
CA SER A 110 15.13 -6.25 -3.02
C SER A 110 16.23 -7.21 -3.49
N TYR A 111 16.08 -7.79 -4.68
CA TYR A 111 17.10 -8.66 -5.27
C TYR A 111 18.42 -7.93 -5.54
N PHE A 112 18.37 -6.76 -6.22
CA PHE A 112 19.57 -6.05 -6.63
C PHE A 112 20.25 -5.27 -5.49
N ILE A 113 19.47 -4.66 -4.60
CA ILE A 113 19.98 -3.73 -3.56
C ILE A 113 20.16 -4.45 -2.22
N LEU A 114 19.15 -5.19 -1.75
CA LEU A 114 19.23 -5.91 -0.48
C LEU A 114 19.91 -7.27 -0.59
N ARG A 115 20.20 -7.74 -1.83
CA ARG A 115 20.78 -9.05 -2.10
C ARG A 115 19.93 -10.20 -1.53
N GLU A 116 18.60 -10.02 -1.49
CA GLU A 116 17.68 -11.08 -1.10
C GLU A 116 17.76 -12.23 -2.11
N VAL A 117 18.02 -13.44 -1.63
CA VAL A 117 18.11 -14.65 -2.48
C VAL A 117 16.77 -15.37 -2.40
N PHE A 118 16.22 -15.67 -3.55
CA PHE A 118 14.94 -16.37 -3.67
C PHE A 118 15.14 -17.80 -4.13
N THR A 119 14.46 -18.73 -3.49
CA THR A 119 14.37 -20.11 -3.96
C THR A 119 13.44 -20.19 -5.17
N LEU A 120 13.55 -21.27 -5.96
CA LEU A 120 12.72 -21.44 -7.16
C LEU A 120 11.22 -21.41 -6.83
N HIS A 121 10.80 -22.05 -5.74
CA HIS A 121 9.39 -22.05 -5.32
C HIS A 121 8.91 -20.65 -4.91
N GLN A 122 9.75 -19.81 -4.28
CA GLN A 122 9.43 -18.42 -3.97
C GLN A 122 9.25 -17.58 -5.24
N ILE A 123 10.11 -17.77 -6.25
CA ILE A 123 9.98 -17.07 -7.54
C ILE A 123 8.67 -17.44 -8.21
N ILE A 124 8.34 -18.74 -8.28
CA ILE A 124 7.07 -19.20 -8.86
C ILE A 124 5.87 -18.65 -8.06
N ALA A 125 5.95 -18.66 -6.74
CA ALA A 125 4.91 -18.10 -5.87
C ALA A 125 4.69 -16.60 -6.14
N PHE A 126 5.75 -15.81 -6.25
CA PHE A 126 5.66 -14.38 -6.57
C PHE A 126 5.00 -14.13 -7.92
N ILE A 127 5.40 -14.90 -8.95
CA ILE A 127 4.80 -14.82 -10.30
C ILE A 127 3.29 -15.11 -10.22
N LEU A 128 2.90 -16.19 -9.56
CA LEU A 128 1.48 -16.56 -9.41
C LEU A 128 0.69 -15.48 -8.67
N MET A 129 1.21 -14.96 -7.56
CA MET A 129 0.57 -13.91 -6.78
C MET A 129 0.40 -12.61 -7.57
N ILE A 130 1.43 -12.19 -8.31
CA ILE A 130 1.37 -10.96 -9.13
C ILE A 130 0.42 -11.12 -10.30
N LEU A 131 0.47 -12.25 -11.01
CA LEU A 131 -0.47 -12.54 -12.11
C LEU A 131 -1.92 -12.57 -11.59
N GLY A 132 -2.14 -13.23 -10.45
CA GLY A 132 -3.43 -13.28 -9.81
C GLY A 132 -3.93 -11.90 -9.37
N LEU A 133 -3.04 -11.05 -8.82
CA LEU A 133 -3.36 -9.68 -8.42
C LEU A 133 -3.79 -8.83 -9.63
N VAL A 134 -3.08 -8.94 -10.75
CA VAL A 134 -3.46 -8.27 -12.00
C VAL A 134 -4.85 -8.74 -12.46
N LEU A 135 -5.09 -10.06 -12.48
CA LEU A 135 -6.39 -10.64 -12.88
C LEU A 135 -7.54 -10.18 -11.97
N VAL A 136 -7.33 -10.13 -10.66
CA VAL A 136 -8.34 -9.63 -9.69
C VAL A 136 -8.66 -8.16 -9.92
N SER A 137 -7.67 -7.36 -10.31
CA SER A 137 -7.81 -5.92 -10.53
C SER A 137 -8.52 -5.58 -11.85
N ILE A 138 -8.60 -6.50 -12.82
CA ILE A 138 -9.24 -6.24 -14.14
C ILE A 138 -10.76 -6.18 -13.98
N LYS A 139 -11.36 -5.04 -14.35
CA LYS A 139 -12.82 -4.88 -14.51
C LYS A 139 -13.20 -4.94 -15.99
N LYS A 140 -14.32 -5.61 -16.32
CA LYS A 140 -14.82 -5.70 -17.69
C LYS A 140 -15.17 -4.32 -18.26
N LYS A 141 -14.83 -4.09 -19.55
CA LYS A 141 -15.16 -2.92 -20.39
C LYS A 141 -14.24 -1.69 -20.24
N ALA A 142 -12.92 -1.90 -20.20
CA ALA A 142 -12.01 -0.78 -20.40
C ALA A 142 -11.75 -0.59 -21.91
N LYS A 143 -12.17 0.52 -22.49
CA LYS A 143 -11.60 1.03 -23.76
C LYS A 143 -10.38 1.87 -23.38
N ILE A 144 -9.23 1.56 -23.97
CA ILE A 144 -8.01 2.36 -23.78
C ILE A 144 -8.32 3.75 -24.39
N GLY A 145 -8.27 4.77 -23.54
CA GLY A 145 -8.43 6.16 -23.91
C GLY A 145 -7.10 6.82 -24.27
N ASP A 146 -6.78 7.93 -23.64
CA ASP A 146 -5.51 8.64 -23.83
C ASP A 146 -4.36 7.92 -23.10
N ASN A 147 -3.20 7.77 -23.77
CA ASN A 147 -1.98 7.19 -23.18
C ASN A 147 -1.52 7.89 -21.88
N LYS A 148 -1.97 9.12 -21.62
CA LYS A 148 -1.64 9.88 -20.40
C LYS A 148 -2.02 9.15 -19.11
N GLY A 149 -3.20 8.52 -19.05
CA GLY A 149 -3.62 7.76 -17.89
C GLY A 149 -2.75 6.53 -17.64
N VAL A 150 -2.31 5.88 -18.73
CA VAL A 150 -1.36 4.75 -18.66
C VAL A 150 -0.01 5.19 -18.10
N TYR A 151 0.54 6.32 -18.59
CA TYR A 151 1.81 6.86 -18.08
C TYR A 151 1.70 7.24 -16.60
N MET A 152 0.58 7.84 -16.19
CA MET A 152 0.34 8.15 -14.78
C MET A 152 0.24 6.88 -13.92
N ALA A 153 -0.41 5.83 -14.42
CA ALA A 153 -0.48 4.54 -13.72
C ALA A 153 0.90 3.89 -13.56
N ILE A 154 1.74 3.92 -14.60
CA ILE A 154 3.13 3.43 -14.53
C ILE A 154 3.93 4.28 -13.53
N THR A 155 3.78 5.61 -13.56
CA THR A 155 4.45 6.49 -12.59
C THR A 155 4.03 6.15 -11.16
N ALA A 156 2.73 5.92 -10.92
CA ALA A 156 2.22 5.51 -9.60
C ALA A 156 2.77 4.14 -9.17
N MET A 157 2.81 3.17 -10.09
CA MET A 157 3.38 1.84 -9.85
C MET A 157 4.86 1.93 -9.43
N LEU A 158 5.67 2.67 -10.17
CA LEU A 158 7.09 2.85 -9.87
C LEU A 158 7.29 3.62 -8.57
N ALA A 159 6.52 4.68 -8.34
CA ALA A 159 6.61 5.49 -7.13
C ALA A 159 6.24 4.70 -5.87
N PHE A 160 5.10 3.99 -5.87
CA PHE A 160 4.69 3.16 -4.72
C PHE A 160 5.65 1.99 -4.50
N GLY A 161 6.07 1.29 -5.56
CA GLY A 161 7.01 0.19 -5.43
C GLY A 161 8.35 0.64 -4.84
N SER A 162 8.90 1.75 -5.32
CA SER A 162 10.14 2.33 -4.78
C SER A 162 9.97 2.85 -3.35
N ALA A 163 8.85 3.51 -3.04
CA ALA A 163 8.55 4.01 -1.70
C ALA A 163 8.50 2.88 -0.66
N ILE A 164 7.72 1.83 -0.95
CA ILE A 164 7.56 0.67 -0.06
C ILE A 164 8.88 -0.09 0.10
N PHE A 165 9.68 -0.22 -0.97
CA PHE A 165 11.01 -0.79 -0.89
C PHE A 165 11.94 0.02 0.02
N ILE A 166 12.01 1.36 -0.18
CA ILE A 166 12.82 2.26 0.66
C ILE A 166 12.35 2.20 2.11
N PHE A 167 11.05 2.18 2.36
CA PHE A 167 10.50 2.03 3.70
C PHE A 167 10.93 0.71 4.35
N GLY A 168 10.88 -0.40 3.60
CA GLY A 168 11.39 -1.70 4.04
C GLY A 168 12.89 -1.67 4.38
N TYR A 169 13.70 -1.00 3.55
CA TYR A 169 15.11 -0.76 3.84
C TYR A 169 15.31 0.05 5.13
N LEU A 170 14.55 1.13 5.30
CA LEU A 170 14.62 2.00 6.48
C LEU A 170 14.26 1.25 7.77
N ILE A 171 13.27 0.34 7.72
CA ILE A 171 12.92 -0.55 8.83
C ILE A 171 14.14 -1.40 9.23
N LYS A 172 14.83 -1.98 8.24
CA LYS A 172 16.03 -2.82 8.48
C LYS A 172 17.23 -2.01 8.96
N ALA A 173 17.41 -0.80 8.45
CA ALA A 173 18.54 0.07 8.75
C ALA A 173 18.41 0.83 10.08
N THR A 174 17.18 0.94 10.62
CA THR A 174 16.91 1.64 11.88
C THR A 174 16.25 0.67 12.87
N ASN A 175 15.00 0.92 13.18
CA ASN A 175 14.08 -0.02 13.81
C ASN A 175 12.65 0.27 13.31
N TRP A 176 11.79 -0.72 13.38
CA TRP A 176 10.47 -0.65 12.75
C TRP A 176 9.55 0.42 13.34
N ILE A 177 9.61 0.69 14.66
CA ILE A 177 8.81 1.74 15.31
C ILE A 177 9.30 3.12 14.88
N PHE A 178 10.62 3.33 14.94
CA PHE A 178 11.22 4.60 14.55
C PHE A 178 10.96 4.90 13.06
N ALA A 179 11.18 3.91 12.19
CA ALA A 179 10.93 4.07 10.76
C ALA A 179 9.46 4.42 10.48
N LEU A 180 8.52 3.72 11.13
CA LEU A 180 7.09 3.98 11.00
C LEU A 180 6.73 5.41 11.39
N VAL A 181 7.18 5.86 12.57
CA VAL A 181 6.81 7.17 13.11
C VAL A 181 7.47 8.29 12.34
N PHE A 182 8.79 8.20 12.09
CA PHE A 182 9.53 9.25 11.40
C PHE A 182 9.09 9.39 9.93
N GLY A 183 8.90 8.29 9.22
CA GLY A 183 8.32 8.29 7.87
C GLY A 183 6.93 8.92 7.87
N ARG A 184 6.07 8.56 8.84
CA ARG A 184 4.72 9.11 8.96
C ARG A 184 4.71 10.62 9.21
N ILE A 185 5.62 11.14 10.04
CA ILE A 185 5.79 12.60 10.26
C ILE A 185 6.10 13.30 8.94
N LEU A 186 7.10 12.83 8.21
CA LEU A 186 7.54 13.48 6.97
C LEU A 186 6.45 13.43 5.89
N THR A 187 5.83 12.26 5.69
CA THR A 187 4.75 12.11 4.71
C THR A 187 3.56 13.00 5.07
N MET A 188 3.18 13.08 6.36
CA MET A 188 2.09 13.96 6.80
C MET A 188 2.41 15.43 6.55
N LEU A 189 3.65 15.87 6.81
CA LEU A 189 4.10 17.22 6.51
C LEU A 189 4.01 17.54 5.02
N LEU A 190 4.44 16.61 4.15
CA LEU A 190 4.36 16.80 2.70
C LEU A 190 2.92 16.86 2.21
N ILE A 191 2.04 15.96 2.68
CA ILE A 191 0.61 15.98 2.35
C ILE A 191 -0.02 17.30 2.78
N PHE A 192 0.23 17.74 4.02
CA PHE A 192 -0.32 19.00 4.51
C PHE A 192 0.11 20.20 3.67
N ASN A 193 1.42 20.33 3.38
CA ASN A 193 1.96 21.41 2.55
C ASN A 193 1.40 21.37 1.12
N TYR A 194 1.29 20.18 0.51
CA TYR A 194 0.69 20.01 -0.81
C TYR A 194 -0.77 20.47 -0.84
N LEU A 195 -1.58 20.05 0.14
CA LEU A 195 -2.99 20.43 0.21
C LEU A 195 -3.17 21.93 0.46
N LYS A 196 -2.33 22.52 1.30
CA LYS A 196 -2.28 23.97 1.53
C LYS A 196 -1.92 24.74 0.24
N PHE A 197 -0.91 24.28 -0.47
CA PHE A 197 -0.52 24.86 -1.77
C PHE A 197 -1.64 24.78 -2.80
N ARG A 198 -2.37 23.66 -2.83
CA ARG A 198 -3.52 23.44 -3.72
C ARG A 198 -4.80 24.14 -3.22
N LYS A 199 -4.76 24.84 -2.08
CA LYS A 199 -5.90 25.54 -1.46
C LYS A 199 -7.10 24.61 -1.20
N ILE A 200 -6.84 23.32 -0.91
CA ILE A 200 -7.88 22.34 -0.61
C ILE A 200 -8.46 22.64 0.77
N GLN A 201 -9.77 22.87 0.84
CA GLN A 201 -10.46 23.02 2.12
C GLN A 201 -10.58 21.69 2.83
N LEU A 202 -10.08 21.61 4.08
CA LEU A 202 -10.06 20.37 4.88
C LEU A 202 -11.36 20.13 5.66
N LYS A 203 -12.28 21.10 5.66
CA LYS A 203 -13.55 20.98 6.40
C LYS A 203 -14.38 19.82 5.84
N VAL A 204 -14.82 18.93 6.74
CA VAL A 204 -15.72 17.80 6.44
C VAL A 204 -16.93 17.80 7.37
N PRO A 205 -18.07 17.26 6.97
CA PRO A 205 -19.22 17.05 7.84
C PRO A 205 -18.86 16.13 9.02
N LYS A 206 -19.34 16.44 10.22
CA LYS A 206 -19.07 15.61 11.42
C LYS A 206 -19.53 14.16 11.26
N SER A 207 -20.59 13.93 10.49
CA SER A 207 -21.13 12.58 10.23
C SER A 207 -20.19 11.64 9.48
N ILE A 208 -19.20 12.19 8.74
CA ILE A 208 -18.24 11.40 7.96
C ILE A 208 -16.96 11.11 8.76
N LEU A 209 -16.69 11.92 9.80
CA LEU A 209 -15.46 11.83 10.58
C LEU A 209 -15.19 10.42 11.16
N PRO A 210 -16.17 9.67 11.70
CA PRO A 210 -15.95 8.30 12.16
C PRO A 210 -15.44 7.36 11.08
N PHE A 211 -15.95 7.48 9.83
CA PHE A 211 -15.48 6.69 8.69
C PHE A 211 -14.02 7.02 8.34
N LEU A 212 -13.66 8.32 8.33
CA LEU A 212 -12.30 8.76 8.05
C LEU A 212 -11.30 8.29 9.12
N ILE A 213 -11.71 8.33 10.39
CA ILE A 213 -10.92 7.80 11.52
C ILE A 213 -10.75 6.29 11.38
N MET A 214 -11.82 5.55 11.06
CA MET A 214 -11.77 4.10 10.88
C MET A 214 -10.81 3.69 9.75
N VAL A 215 -10.85 4.42 8.63
CA VAL A 215 -9.87 4.24 7.54
C VAL A 215 -8.45 4.42 8.06
N GLY A 216 -8.19 5.49 8.82
CA GLY A 216 -6.86 5.75 9.37
C GLY A 216 -6.40 4.70 10.39
N ILE A 217 -7.30 4.18 11.23
CA ILE A 217 -6.98 3.10 12.18
C ILE A 217 -6.62 1.82 11.44
N LEU A 218 -7.39 1.43 10.43
CA LEU A 218 -7.10 0.23 9.64
C LEU A 218 -5.81 0.40 8.82
N GLU A 219 -5.61 1.57 8.23
CA GLU A 219 -4.40 1.87 7.47
C GLU A 219 -3.15 1.77 8.35
N ILE A 220 -3.14 2.41 9.52
CA ILE A 220 -1.99 2.36 10.43
C ILE A 220 -1.81 0.97 11.05
N GLY A 221 -2.89 0.24 11.31
CA GLY A 221 -2.83 -1.16 11.77
C GLY A 221 -2.12 -2.05 10.75
N GLY A 222 -2.42 -1.88 9.47
CA GLY A 222 -1.70 -2.52 8.38
C GLY A 222 -0.23 -2.11 8.32
N ALA A 223 0.07 -0.82 8.46
CA ALA A 223 1.45 -0.32 8.44
C ALA A 223 2.28 -0.83 9.65
N ILE A 224 1.69 -0.92 10.84
CA ILE A 224 2.34 -1.53 12.03
C ILE A 224 2.65 -2.99 11.76
N SER A 225 1.67 -3.76 11.28
CA SER A 225 1.85 -5.18 10.96
C SER A 225 2.91 -5.37 9.88
N TYR A 226 2.85 -4.61 8.80
CA TYR A 226 3.85 -4.61 7.74
C TYR A 226 5.26 -4.34 8.30
N SER A 227 5.41 -3.28 9.09
CA SER A 227 6.70 -2.86 9.64
C SER A 227 7.31 -3.93 10.54
N PHE A 228 6.49 -4.55 11.39
CA PHE A 228 6.96 -5.66 12.23
C PHE A 228 7.29 -6.90 11.39
N GLY A 229 6.48 -7.24 10.40
CA GLY A 229 6.73 -8.34 9.48
C GLY A 229 8.05 -8.18 8.72
N VAL A 230 8.33 -6.99 8.18
CA VAL A 230 9.60 -6.66 7.52
C VAL A 230 10.77 -6.71 8.51
N ASN A 231 10.59 -6.27 9.75
CA ASN A 231 11.65 -6.35 10.76
C ASN A 231 12.14 -7.78 11.00
N VAL A 232 11.25 -8.76 10.97
CA VAL A 232 11.56 -10.17 11.27
C VAL A 232 11.73 -11.06 10.03
N SER A 233 11.42 -10.58 8.81
CA SER A 233 11.45 -11.38 7.58
C SER A 233 11.98 -10.58 6.39
N LEU A 234 11.87 -11.13 5.16
CA LEU A 234 12.29 -10.50 3.91
C LEU A 234 11.33 -9.35 3.54
N VAL A 235 11.91 -8.24 3.04
CA VAL A 235 11.14 -7.10 2.55
C VAL A 235 10.22 -7.51 1.40
N SER A 236 10.75 -8.26 0.43
CA SER A 236 10.01 -8.75 -0.73
C SER A 236 8.83 -9.64 -0.33
N LEU A 237 9.05 -10.60 0.58
CA LEU A 237 8.02 -11.54 1.03
C LEU A 237 6.82 -10.81 1.65
N VAL A 238 7.09 -9.98 2.64
CA VAL A 238 6.03 -9.23 3.36
C VAL A 238 5.33 -8.26 2.42
N SER A 239 6.07 -7.59 1.54
CA SER A 239 5.52 -6.64 0.58
C SER A 239 4.61 -7.30 -0.45
N VAL A 240 5.00 -8.46 -1.02
CA VAL A 240 4.16 -9.17 -1.98
C VAL A 240 2.86 -9.65 -1.32
N ILE A 241 2.95 -10.26 -0.13
CA ILE A 241 1.75 -10.74 0.57
C ILE A 241 0.82 -9.59 0.94
N SER A 242 1.36 -8.52 1.53
CA SER A 242 0.55 -7.36 1.92
C SER A 242 -0.07 -6.65 0.72
N SER A 243 0.58 -6.66 -0.46
CA SER A 243 0.07 -6.07 -1.69
C SER A 243 -1.15 -6.78 -2.28
N LEU A 244 -1.50 -7.96 -1.77
CA LEU A 244 -2.70 -8.70 -2.19
C LEU A 244 -3.99 -8.13 -1.59
N TYR A 245 -3.96 -7.01 -0.88
CA TYR A 245 -5.12 -6.33 -0.30
C TYR A 245 -6.30 -6.09 -1.29
N PRO A 246 -6.09 -5.90 -2.63
CA PRO A 246 -7.22 -5.80 -3.57
C PRO A 246 -8.06 -7.08 -3.65
N LEU A 247 -7.50 -8.25 -3.30
CA LEU A 247 -8.25 -9.49 -3.16
C LEU A 247 -9.36 -9.34 -2.12
N ILE A 248 -9.02 -8.78 -0.96
CA ILE A 248 -9.98 -8.54 0.13
C ILE A 248 -11.05 -7.54 -0.31
N LEU A 249 -10.64 -6.47 -1.00
CA LEU A 249 -11.58 -5.48 -1.55
C LEU A 249 -12.61 -6.12 -2.49
N VAL A 250 -12.16 -6.99 -3.41
CA VAL A 250 -13.07 -7.68 -4.36
C VAL A 250 -13.99 -8.65 -3.63
N MET A 251 -13.49 -9.38 -2.64
CA MET A 251 -14.33 -10.29 -1.82
C MET A 251 -15.39 -9.51 -1.05
N LEU A 252 -15.03 -8.41 -0.40
CA LEU A 252 -15.98 -7.56 0.35
C LEU A 252 -16.99 -6.90 -0.59
N ALA A 253 -16.58 -6.44 -1.77
CA ALA A 253 -17.49 -5.90 -2.77
C ALA A 253 -18.51 -6.98 -3.25
N GLY A 254 -18.06 -8.22 -3.45
CA GLY A 254 -18.92 -9.33 -3.80
C GLY A 254 -19.95 -9.65 -2.71
N ILE A 255 -19.54 -9.66 -1.44
CA ILE A 255 -20.40 -9.99 -0.30
C ILE A 255 -21.35 -8.85 0.05
N PHE A 256 -20.84 -7.65 0.26
CA PHE A 256 -21.60 -6.51 0.80
C PHE A 256 -22.30 -5.68 -0.28
N LEU A 257 -21.66 -5.49 -1.44
CA LEU A 257 -22.23 -4.73 -2.55
C LEU A 257 -22.92 -5.61 -3.59
N LYS A 258 -22.89 -6.94 -3.39
CA LYS A 258 -23.44 -7.94 -4.32
C LYS A 258 -22.91 -7.78 -5.76
N GLU A 259 -21.69 -7.27 -5.91
CA GLU A 259 -21.03 -7.14 -7.20
C GLU A 259 -20.71 -8.55 -7.76
N ARG A 260 -20.98 -8.77 -9.05
CA ARG A 260 -20.67 -10.05 -9.70
C ARG A 260 -19.18 -10.18 -9.95
N ILE A 261 -18.54 -11.16 -9.31
CA ILE A 261 -17.13 -11.49 -9.53
C ILE A 261 -17.00 -12.12 -10.93
N SER A 262 -16.15 -11.52 -11.78
CA SER A 262 -15.91 -12.01 -13.14
C SER A 262 -15.06 -13.29 -13.15
N ASN A 263 -15.09 -14.04 -14.26
CA ASN A 263 -14.26 -15.25 -14.38
C ASN A 263 -12.76 -14.96 -14.28
N ALA A 264 -12.29 -13.80 -14.81
CA ALA A 264 -10.91 -13.36 -14.64
C ALA A 264 -10.55 -13.14 -13.16
N GLN A 265 -11.44 -12.51 -12.39
CA GLN A 265 -11.25 -12.31 -10.96
C GLN A 265 -11.26 -13.63 -10.18
N LYS A 266 -12.14 -14.58 -10.54
CA LYS A 266 -12.15 -15.92 -9.93
C LYS A 266 -10.82 -16.67 -10.19
N LEU A 267 -10.35 -16.61 -11.43
CA LEU A 267 -9.04 -17.18 -11.78
C LEU A 267 -7.91 -16.49 -11.02
N GLY A 268 -7.96 -15.16 -10.91
CA GLY A 268 -6.98 -14.39 -10.14
C GLY A 268 -6.97 -14.75 -8.65
N ILE A 269 -8.14 -14.93 -8.03
CA ILE A 269 -8.25 -15.40 -6.64
C ILE A 269 -7.59 -16.78 -6.50
N PHE A 270 -7.89 -17.69 -7.41
CA PHE A 270 -7.30 -19.03 -7.39
C PHE A 270 -5.78 -19.02 -7.53
N THR A 271 -5.23 -18.24 -8.47
CA THR A 271 -3.77 -18.12 -8.65
C THR A 271 -3.08 -17.48 -7.45
N ILE A 272 -3.70 -16.49 -6.78
CA ILE A 272 -3.19 -15.92 -5.53
C ILE A 272 -3.12 -16.98 -4.44
N LEU A 273 -4.20 -17.75 -4.23
CA LEU A 273 -4.23 -18.79 -3.21
C LEU A 273 -3.18 -19.87 -3.45
N LEU A 274 -2.98 -20.30 -4.71
CA LEU A 274 -1.90 -21.22 -5.08
C LEU A 274 -0.52 -20.63 -4.74
N GLY A 275 -0.28 -19.37 -5.06
CA GLY A 275 0.96 -18.67 -4.73
C GLY A 275 1.20 -18.58 -3.21
N LEU A 276 0.16 -18.29 -2.42
CA LEU A 276 0.26 -18.26 -0.96
C LEU A 276 0.58 -19.63 -0.36
N VAL A 277 -0.03 -20.70 -0.87
CA VAL A 277 0.30 -22.06 -0.45
C VAL A 277 1.76 -22.38 -0.83
N LEU A 278 2.18 -22.10 -2.06
CA LEU A 278 3.53 -22.41 -2.51
C LEU A 278 4.61 -21.65 -1.73
N ILE A 279 4.36 -20.41 -1.31
CA ILE A 279 5.35 -19.62 -0.54
C ILE A 279 5.45 -20.07 0.92
N SER A 280 4.47 -20.83 1.43
CA SER A 280 4.47 -21.38 2.78
C SER A 280 5.22 -22.71 2.92
N LEU A 281 5.55 -23.36 1.77
CA LEU A 281 6.36 -24.57 1.70
C LEU A 281 7.87 -24.25 1.76
#